data_6a1342765c4c521ca2cfd93caabfae53
#
_entry.id   6a1342765c4c521ca2cfd93caabfae53
#
_cell.length_a   1.000
_cell.length_b   1.000
_cell.length_c   1.000
_cell.angle_alpha   90.00
_cell.angle_beta   90.00
_cell.angle_gamma   90.00
#
_symmetry.space_group_name_H-M   'P 1'
#
loop_
_entity.id
_entity.type
_entity.pdbx_description
1 polymer ?
#
loop_
_entity_poly.entity_id
_entity_poly.type
_entity_poly.pdbx_seq_one_letter_code
_entity_poly.pdbx_strand_id
1 'polypeptide(L)'
;NVYDKKGSGKDVFGFFFPAYINRAGCYNKDGISDVIKALLQVLMARYKAKYGADPTSVLRVIAEDPITPAEAIIKVKDAYFPVASLQERADTLDKNPSLYDDIYVGELYTTGTGEIEFRPTDDIPIRTYPVDNDTKGALEIYSMPKKDREGKVFNDRYIIGVDPYDNDQAESHSLYSIFVLDTFVDNLAAEYTGRTNFADEAHDMVLK
;
A
#
# COMPACT_ATOMS: atom_id res chain seq x y z
N ASN A 1 -19.50 -7.51 18.17
CA ASN A 1 -19.39 -6.78 16.91
C ASN A 1 -19.27 -7.78 15.77
N VAL A 2 -20.21 -7.75 14.84
CA VAL A 2 -20.20 -8.57 13.63
C VAL A 2 -19.63 -7.70 12.51
N TYR A 3 -18.58 -8.19 11.87
CA TYR A 3 -17.95 -7.52 10.72
C TYR A 3 -18.50 -8.15 9.44
N ASP A 4 -19.16 -7.34 8.62
CA ASP A 4 -19.66 -7.71 7.31
C ASP A 4 -18.76 -7.09 6.22
N LYS A 5 -18.16 -7.94 5.39
CA LYS A 5 -17.41 -7.51 4.21
C LYS A 5 -18.34 -7.50 3.00
N LYS A 6 -18.99 -6.37 2.75
CA LYS A 6 -19.81 -6.18 1.55
C LYS A 6 -18.91 -6.26 0.30
N GLY A 7 -19.26 -7.13 -0.64
CA GLY A 7 -18.74 -7.09 -2.00
C GLY A 7 -18.13 -8.36 -2.58
N SER A 8 -17.97 -9.46 -1.80
CA SER A 8 -17.30 -10.67 -2.32
C SER A 8 -18.24 -11.78 -2.80
N GLY A 9 -19.57 -11.57 -2.82
CA GLY A 9 -20.56 -12.63 -3.16
C GLY A 9 -20.58 -13.84 -2.21
N LYS A 10 -19.75 -13.82 -1.17
CA LYS A 10 -19.76 -14.75 -0.04
C LYS A 10 -19.83 -13.90 1.22
N ASP A 11 -20.90 -14.04 1.98
CA ASP A 11 -21.05 -13.40 3.28
C ASP A 11 -19.97 -13.96 4.24
N VAL A 12 -18.90 -13.18 4.45
CA VAL A 12 -17.87 -13.52 5.43
C VAL A 12 -18.16 -12.74 6.69
N PHE A 13 -18.62 -13.42 7.74
CA PHE A 13 -18.86 -12.83 9.04
C PHE A 13 -17.62 -13.05 9.92
N GLY A 14 -17.08 -11.95 10.47
CA GLY A 14 -16.05 -11.97 11.49
C GLY A 14 -16.64 -11.66 12.86
N PHE A 15 -16.29 -12.45 13.88
CA PHE A 15 -16.63 -12.16 15.26
C PHE A 15 -15.41 -11.58 15.97
N PHE A 16 -15.57 -10.40 16.59
CA PHE A 16 -14.49 -9.73 17.29
C PHE A 16 -14.78 -9.61 18.78
N PHE A 17 -13.82 -10.07 19.59
CA PHE A 17 -13.79 -9.91 21.04
C PHE A 17 -12.67 -8.94 21.44
N PRO A 18 -12.99 -7.76 21.99
CA PRO A 18 -11.96 -6.84 22.46
C PRO A 18 -11.24 -7.40 23.69
N ALA A 19 -9.95 -7.12 23.81
CA ALA A 19 -9.09 -7.59 24.89
C ALA A 19 -9.50 -7.12 26.30
N TYR A 20 -10.35 -6.11 26.39
CA TYR A 20 -10.87 -5.62 27.66
C TYR A 20 -12.13 -6.35 28.14
N ILE A 21 -12.69 -7.27 27.34
CA ILE A 21 -13.81 -8.12 27.78
C ILE A 21 -13.25 -9.43 28.30
N ASN A 22 -13.72 -9.85 29.47
CA ASN A 22 -13.29 -11.08 30.17
C ASN A 22 -11.78 -11.18 30.44
N ARG A 23 -11.10 -10.04 30.63
CA ARG A 23 -9.68 -10.03 30.96
C ARG A 23 -9.43 -10.60 32.36
N ALA A 24 -8.47 -11.50 32.46
CA ALA A 24 -8.11 -12.12 33.73
C ALA A 24 -7.74 -11.08 34.81
N GLY A 25 -8.30 -11.24 36.01
CA GLY A 25 -8.09 -10.32 37.12
C GLY A 25 -8.85 -8.98 37.04
N CYS A 26 -9.70 -8.81 36.02
CA CYS A 26 -10.51 -7.61 35.80
C CYS A 26 -12.01 -7.94 35.89
N TYR A 27 -12.44 -8.38 37.07
CA TYR A 27 -13.85 -8.67 37.38
C TYR A 27 -14.28 -7.92 38.60
N ASN A 28 -15.56 -7.56 38.66
CA ASN A 28 -16.20 -7.04 39.88
C ASN A 28 -16.56 -8.20 40.83
N LYS A 29 -17.20 -7.87 41.93
CA LYS A 29 -17.60 -8.87 42.97
C LYS A 29 -18.62 -9.89 42.44
N ASP A 30 -19.37 -9.54 41.42
CA ASP A 30 -20.41 -10.36 40.81
C ASP A 30 -19.88 -11.18 39.61
N GLY A 31 -18.57 -11.19 39.35
CA GLY A 31 -17.94 -11.88 38.26
C GLY A 31 -18.12 -11.21 36.90
N ILE A 32 -18.64 -9.96 36.89
CA ILE A 32 -18.83 -9.18 35.66
C ILE A 32 -17.51 -8.48 35.32
N SER A 33 -17.18 -8.40 34.04
CA SER A 33 -15.97 -7.76 33.52
C SER A 33 -15.88 -6.28 33.95
N ASP A 34 -14.82 -5.92 34.65
CA ASP A 34 -14.45 -4.53 34.90
C ASP A 34 -13.72 -3.96 33.69
N VAL A 35 -14.51 -3.44 32.75
CA VAL A 35 -14.03 -2.95 31.44
C VAL A 35 -13.04 -1.80 31.61
N ILE A 36 -13.24 -0.91 32.57
CA ILE A 36 -12.35 0.25 32.80
C ILE A 36 -10.99 -0.23 33.26
N LYS A 37 -10.96 -1.11 34.28
CA LYS A 37 -9.71 -1.69 34.78
C LYS A 37 -8.97 -2.47 33.72
N ALA A 38 -9.69 -3.28 32.90
CA ALA A 38 -9.13 -4.05 31.83
C ALA A 38 -8.53 -3.16 30.72
N LEU A 39 -9.26 -2.12 30.31
CA LEU A 39 -8.78 -1.16 29.31
C LEU A 39 -7.52 -0.42 29.78
N LEU A 40 -7.50 0.02 31.03
CA LEU A 40 -6.30 0.66 31.62
C LEU A 40 -5.09 -0.28 31.59
N GLN A 41 -5.27 -1.58 31.90
CA GLN A 41 -4.18 -2.54 31.82
C GLN A 41 -3.65 -2.71 30.40
N VAL A 42 -4.53 -2.79 29.39
CA VAL A 42 -4.14 -2.87 27.98
C VAL A 42 -3.37 -1.62 27.56
N LEU A 43 -3.88 -0.43 27.90
CA LEU A 43 -3.20 0.84 27.57
C LEU A 43 -1.85 0.98 28.29
N MET A 44 -1.75 0.54 29.55
CA MET A 44 -0.46 0.52 30.27
C MET A 44 0.55 -0.45 29.62
N ALA A 45 0.10 -1.61 29.16
CA ALA A 45 0.97 -2.54 28.44
C ALA A 45 1.50 -1.92 27.14
N ARG A 46 0.63 -1.26 26.35
CA ARG A 46 1.01 -0.52 25.14
C ARG A 46 1.98 0.63 25.43
N TYR A 47 1.72 1.38 26.50
CA TYR A 47 2.61 2.46 26.94
C TYR A 47 4.01 1.93 27.27
N LYS A 48 4.08 0.85 28.07
CA LYS A 48 5.37 0.20 28.41
C LYS A 48 6.10 -0.30 27.16
N ALA A 49 5.39 -0.93 26.23
CA ALA A 49 5.95 -1.40 24.98
C ALA A 49 6.49 -0.24 24.11
N LYS A 50 5.75 0.88 24.03
CA LYS A 50 6.14 2.06 23.27
C LYS A 50 7.46 2.70 23.75
N TYR A 51 7.71 2.67 25.04
CA TYR A 51 8.92 3.24 25.64
C TYR A 51 9.94 2.18 26.05
N GLY A 52 9.76 0.94 25.61
CA GLY A 52 10.71 -0.17 25.77
C GLY A 52 11.84 -0.12 24.76
N ALA A 53 12.78 -1.05 24.89
CA ALA A 53 13.96 -1.11 24.04
C ALA A 53 13.68 -1.59 22.59
N ASP A 54 12.51 -2.20 22.36
CA ASP A 54 12.12 -2.75 21.06
C ASP A 54 10.89 -2.04 20.49
N PRO A 55 11.03 -1.20 19.46
CA PRO A 55 9.92 -0.50 18.84
C PRO A 55 8.85 -1.43 18.22
N THR A 56 9.22 -2.66 17.85
CA THR A 56 8.28 -3.62 17.24
C THR A 56 7.36 -4.25 18.30
N SER A 57 7.74 -4.17 19.57
CA SER A 57 6.98 -4.72 20.68
C SER A 57 5.58 -4.09 20.82
N VAL A 58 5.41 -2.83 20.42
CA VAL A 58 4.12 -2.13 20.49
C VAL A 58 3.08 -2.79 19.57
N LEU A 59 3.45 -3.05 18.31
CA LEU A 59 2.55 -3.69 17.34
C LEU A 59 2.18 -5.11 17.76
N ARG A 60 3.13 -5.83 18.37
CA ARG A 60 2.86 -7.16 18.93
C ARG A 60 1.83 -7.08 20.06
N VAL A 61 2.01 -6.16 21.01
CA VAL A 61 1.05 -5.96 22.12
C VAL A 61 -0.32 -5.53 21.61
N ILE A 62 -0.39 -4.69 20.56
CA ILE A 62 -1.65 -4.28 19.93
C ILE A 62 -2.35 -5.47 19.29
N ALA A 63 -1.61 -6.31 18.57
CA ALA A 63 -2.16 -7.50 17.89
C ALA A 63 -2.61 -8.59 18.86
N GLU A 64 -1.88 -8.79 19.98
CA GLU A 64 -2.20 -9.76 21.03
C GLU A 64 -3.38 -9.32 21.89
N ASP A 65 -3.45 -8.00 22.22
CA ASP A 65 -4.49 -7.40 23.04
C ASP A 65 -5.28 -6.31 22.25
N PRO A 66 -6.04 -6.69 21.19
CA PRO A 66 -6.71 -5.72 20.34
C PRO A 66 -7.92 -5.06 21.02
N ILE A 67 -8.03 -3.75 20.88
CA ILE A 67 -9.17 -2.95 21.35
C ILE A 67 -10.23 -2.80 20.25
N THR A 68 -9.77 -2.77 19.00
CA THR A 68 -10.62 -2.62 17.82
C THR A 68 -10.46 -3.82 16.86
N PRO A 69 -11.44 -4.08 15.99
CA PRO A 69 -11.33 -5.14 14.99
C PRO A 69 -10.14 -4.96 14.04
N ALA A 70 -9.82 -3.73 13.68
CA ALA A 70 -8.68 -3.43 12.82
C ALA A 70 -7.36 -3.87 13.45
N GLU A 71 -7.21 -3.70 14.77
CA GLU A 71 -6.04 -4.15 15.50
C GLU A 71 -5.89 -5.69 15.52
N ALA A 72 -7.01 -6.41 15.56
CA ALA A 72 -7.01 -7.87 15.59
C ALA A 72 -6.48 -8.52 14.29
N ILE A 73 -6.50 -7.80 13.19
CA ILE A 73 -6.01 -8.27 11.89
C ILE A 73 -4.59 -7.79 11.56
N ILE A 74 -3.96 -7.04 12.47
CA ILE A 74 -2.57 -6.61 12.29
C ILE A 74 -1.68 -7.86 12.25
N LYS A 75 -1.07 -8.10 11.11
CA LYS A 75 -0.07 -9.16 10.96
C LYS A 75 1.28 -8.60 11.43
N VAL A 76 1.65 -8.94 12.66
CA VAL A 76 3.03 -8.73 13.15
C VAL A 76 3.91 -9.81 12.49
N LYS A 77 4.32 -9.55 11.27
CA LYS A 77 5.44 -10.28 10.67
C LYS A 77 6.70 -9.47 10.93
N ASP A 78 7.84 -10.13 11.00
CA ASP A 78 9.14 -9.48 10.88
C ASP A 78 9.22 -8.88 9.47
N ALA A 79 8.60 -7.71 9.31
CA ALA A 79 8.57 -6.99 8.05
C ALA A 79 9.90 -6.26 7.89
N TYR A 80 10.52 -6.42 6.73
CA TYR A 80 11.72 -5.67 6.37
C TYR A 80 11.46 -4.16 6.33
N PHE A 81 10.20 -3.77 6.17
CA PHE A 81 9.75 -2.39 6.06
C PHE A 81 9.10 -1.88 7.36
N PRO A 82 9.20 -0.59 7.68
CA PRO A 82 8.59 0.04 8.86
C PRO A 82 7.06 0.14 8.69
N VAL A 83 6.36 -0.96 8.93
CA VAL A 83 4.90 -1.09 8.70
C VAL A 83 4.10 0.03 9.37
N ALA A 84 4.48 0.45 10.58
CA ALA A 84 3.78 1.53 11.29
C ALA A 84 3.88 2.87 10.53
N SER A 85 5.06 3.23 10.04
CA SER A 85 5.26 4.47 9.28
C SER A 85 4.56 4.41 7.92
N LEU A 86 4.52 3.24 7.29
CA LEU A 86 3.79 3.04 6.03
C LEU A 86 2.29 3.21 6.25
N GLN A 87 1.75 2.64 7.33
CA GLN A 87 0.33 2.80 7.66
C GLN A 87 -0.03 4.25 7.97
N GLU A 88 0.81 4.96 8.76
CA GLU A 88 0.61 6.38 9.05
C GLU A 88 0.63 7.23 7.77
N ARG A 89 1.53 6.89 6.83
CA ARG A 89 1.57 7.57 5.53
C ARG A 89 0.33 7.29 4.69
N ALA A 90 -0.13 6.04 4.62
CA ALA A 90 -1.36 5.66 3.93
C ALA A 90 -2.56 6.41 4.51
N ASP A 91 -2.72 6.41 5.84
CA ASP A 91 -3.78 7.15 6.53
C ASP A 91 -3.74 8.67 6.26
N THR A 92 -2.54 9.21 6.08
CA THR A 92 -2.35 10.63 5.73
C THR A 92 -2.81 10.93 4.31
N LEU A 93 -2.50 10.05 3.37
CA LEU A 93 -2.93 10.17 1.98
C LEU A 93 -4.45 10.05 1.88
N ASP A 94 -5.06 9.07 2.53
CA ASP A 94 -6.51 8.86 2.54
C ASP A 94 -7.29 10.07 3.10
N LYS A 95 -6.71 10.76 4.10
CA LYS A 95 -7.32 11.95 4.70
C LYS A 95 -7.12 13.23 3.91
N ASN A 96 -6.18 13.25 2.97
CA ASN A 96 -5.81 14.42 2.20
C ASN A 96 -5.79 14.11 0.70
N PRO A 97 -6.95 13.94 0.05
CA PRO A 97 -7.03 13.61 -1.38
C PRO A 97 -6.30 14.61 -2.28
N SER A 98 -6.20 15.88 -1.87
CA SER A 98 -5.47 16.90 -2.62
C SER A 98 -3.97 16.63 -2.82
N LEU A 99 -3.40 15.68 -2.08
CA LEU A 99 -2.02 15.23 -2.30
C LEU A 99 -1.86 14.44 -3.60
N TYR A 100 -2.97 14.04 -4.23
CA TYR A 100 -3.00 13.36 -5.52
C TYR A 100 -3.26 14.32 -6.71
N ASP A 101 -3.58 15.60 -6.46
CA ASP A 101 -3.97 16.56 -7.51
C ASP A 101 -2.84 16.85 -8.51
N ASP A 102 -1.59 16.65 -8.11
CA ASP A 102 -0.40 16.85 -8.95
C ASP A 102 0.08 15.59 -9.67
N ILE A 103 -0.68 14.48 -9.59
CA ILE A 103 -0.32 13.23 -10.27
C ILE A 103 -0.92 13.21 -11.67
N TYR A 104 -0.07 13.01 -12.67
CA TYR A 104 -0.51 12.84 -14.05
C TYR A 104 -0.75 11.35 -14.33
N VAL A 105 -1.97 11.01 -14.76
CA VAL A 105 -2.36 9.64 -15.10
C VAL A 105 -2.58 9.52 -16.61
N GLY A 106 -1.99 8.50 -17.23
CA GLY A 106 -2.13 8.33 -18.66
C GLY A 106 -1.24 7.23 -19.25
N GLU A 107 -0.82 7.44 -20.48
CA GLU A 107 0.04 6.51 -21.21
C GLU A 107 1.16 7.21 -22.00
N LEU A 108 2.23 6.49 -22.31
CA LEU A 108 3.27 6.93 -23.24
C LEU A 108 2.94 6.39 -24.65
N TYR A 109 3.04 7.24 -25.65
CA TYR A 109 2.88 6.83 -27.03
C TYR A 109 4.00 7.35 -27.90
N THR A 110 4.27 6.64 -29.01
CA THR A 110 5.27 7.06 -29.97
C THR A 110 4.58 7.86 -31.07
N THR A 111 5.05 9.07 -31.31
CA THR A 111 4.56 9.94 -32.39
C THR A 111 4.99 9.40 -33.77
N GLY A 112 4.42 9.93 -34.84
CA GLY A 112 4.83 9.62 -36.21
C GLY A 112 6.27 9.99 -36.54
N THR A 113 6.92 10.84 -35.74
CA THR A 113 8.34 11.23 -35.82
C THR A 113 9.26 10.33 -35.01
N GLY A 114 8.71 9.39 -34.23
CA GLY A 114 9.47 8.49 -33.35
C GLY A 114 9.75 9.08 -31.97
N GLU A 115 9.20 10.24 -31.63
CA GLU A 115 9.31 10.84 -30.30
C GLU A 115 8.31 10.21 -29.33
N ILE A 116 8.68 10.14 -28.05
CA ILE A 116 7.80 9.65 -26.99
C ILE A 116 7.12 10.84 -26.34
N GLU A 117 5.79 10.78 -26.28
CA GLU A 117 4.97 11.78 -25.63
C GLU A 117 4.02 11.14 -24.62
N PHE A 118 3.66 11.89 -23.56
CA PHE A 118 2.67 11.52 -22.61
C PHE A 118 1.28 12.01 -23.02
N ARG A 119 0.29 11.13 -22.90
CA ARG A 119 -1.12 11.44 -23.15
C ARG A 119 -1.96 11.09 -21.92
N PRO A 120 -2.70 12.05 -21.33
CA PRO A 120 -3.67 11.73 -20.29
C PRO A 120 -4.73 10.75 -20.80
N THR A 121 -5.14 9.80 -19.96
CA THR A 121 -6.21 8.85 -20.23
C THR A 121 -7.15 8.76 -19.05
N ASP A 122 -8.35 8.21 -19.28
CA ASP A 122 -9.33 7.92 -18.22
C ASP A 122 -9.06 6.55 -17.55
N ASP A 123 -7.94 5.91 -17.89
CA ASP A 123 -7.54 4.64 -17.27
C ASP A 123 -7.20 4.86 -15.80
N ILE A 124 -7.51 3.86 -14.97
CA ILE A 124 -7.34 3.95 -13.52
C ILE A 124 -6.14 3.10 -13.11
N PRO A 125 -5.21 3.64 -12.31
CA PRO A 125 -4.12 2.87 -11.74
C PRO A 125 -4.63 1.70 -10.89
N ILE A 126 -3.99 0.54 -10.99
CA ILE A 126 -4.40 -0.65 -10.24
C ILE A 126 -4.09 -0.47 -8.75
N ARG A 127 -5.11 -0.60 -7.88
CA ARG A 127 -4.99 -0.47 -6.42
C ARG A 127 -5.42 -1.73 -5.66
N THR A 128 -6.34 -2.49 -6.20
CA THR A 128 -7.05 -3.56 -5.49
C THR A 128 -6.98 -4.91 -6.17
N TYR A 129 -6.00 -5.09 -7.07
CA TYR A 129 -5.76 -6.39 -7.69
C TYR A 129 -5.44 -7.48 -6.64
N PRO A 130 -5.94 -8.70 -6.76
CA PRO A 130 -6.79 -9.23 -7.83
C PRO A 130 -8.31 -9.06 -7.57
N VAL A 131 -8.72 -8.24 -6.61
CA VAL A 131 -10.12 -8.12 -6.17
C VAL A 131 -11.02 -7.64 -7.31
N ASP A 132 -10.58 -6.63 -8.04
CA ASP A 132 -11.36 -6.04 -9.14
C ASP A 132 -11.07 -6.71 -10.50
N ASN A 133 -10.13 -7.65 -10.54
CA ASN A 133 -9.70 -8.36 -11.76
C ASN A 133 -9.39 -7.43 -12.95
N ASP A 134 -9.09 -6.17 -12.67
CA ASP A 134 -8.60 -5.22 -13.65
C ASP A 134 -7.10 -5.41 -13.82
N THR A 135 -6.66 -5.57 -15.06
CA THR A 135 -5.26 -5.82 -15.39
C THR A 135 -4.65 -4.73 -16.28
N LYS A 136 -5.46 -3.77 -16.78
CA LYS A 136 -4.96 -2.78 -17.75
C LYS A 136 -3.97 -1.80 -17.12
N GLY A 137 -4.32 -1.23 -15.96
CA GLY A 137 -3.52 -0.23 -15.27
C GLY A 137 -3.36 1.08 -16.06
N ALA A 138 -2.63 2.02 -15.45
CA ALA A 138 -2.24 3.30 -16.07
C ALA A 138 -0.86 3.73 -15.56
N LEU A 139 -0.14 4.53 -16.35
CA LEU A 139 1.09 5.18 -15.91
C LEU A 139 0.73 6.36 -15.01
N GLU A 140 1.37 6.43 -13.86
CA GLU A 140 1.30 7.56 -12.94
C GLU A 140 2.65 8.29 -12.95
N ILE A 141 2.61 9.59 -13.16
CA ILE A 141 3.79 10.46 -13.10
C ILE A 141 3.64 11.40 -11.92
N TYR A 142 4.46 11.23 -10.90
CA TYR A 142 4.52 12.05 -9.70
C TYR A 142 5.41 13.27 -9.88
N SER A 143 6.40 13.18 -10.77
CA SER A 143 7.30 14.29 -11.09
C SER A 143 7.79 14.17 -12.51
N MET A 144 7.52 15.19 -13.32
CA MET A 144 8.01 15.24 -14.70
C MET A 144 9.55 15.19 -14.75
N PRO A 145 10.15 14.56 -15.77
CA PRO A 145 11.59 14.45 -15.91
C PRO A 145 12.28 15.82 -15.88
N LYS A 146 13.24 15.98 -14.98
CA LYS A 146 14.02 17.23 -14.87
C LYS A 146 15.06 17.28 -15.97
N LYS A 147 15.12 18.41 -16.64
CA LYS A 147 16.04 18.68 -17.75
C LYS A 147 17.02 19.78 -17.38
N ASP A 148 18.20 19.75 -17.96
CA ASP A 148 19.18 20.82 -17.89
C ASP A 148 18.76 22.04 -18.74
N ARG A 149 19.65 23.04 -18.81
CA ARG A 149 19.40 24.27 -19.59
C ARG A 149 19.34 24.03 -21.11
N GLU A 150 19.87 22.90 -21.55
CA GLU A 150 19.88 22.49 -22.97
C GLU A 150 18.69 21.58 -23.30
N GLY A 151 17.82 21.29 -22.33
CA GLY A 151 16.63 20.45 -22.49
C GLY A 151 16.93 18.95 -22.38
N LYS A 152 18.13 18.56 -21.97
CA LYS A 152 18.56 17.17 -21.82
C LYS A 152 18.32 16.67 -20.41
N VAL A 153 17.85 15.43 -20.27
CA VAL A 153 17.73 14.76 -18.97
C VAL A 153 19.12 14.54 -18.38
N PHE A 154 19.28 14.79 -17.07
CA PHE A 154 20.54 14.55 -16.38
C PHE A 154 20.92 13.08 -16.41
N ASN A 155 22.18 12.78 -16.73
CA ASN A 155 22.71 11.42 -16.67
C ASN A 155 22.63 10.87 -15.23
N ASP A 156 22.40 9.58 -15.10
CA ASP A 156 22.39 8.84 -13.84
C ASP A 156 21.40 9.36 -12.77
N ARG A 157 20.47 10.24 -13.18
CA ARG A 157 19.47 10.79 -12.27
C ARG A 157 18.32 9.80 -12.00
N TYR A 158 17.90 9.08 -13.02
CA TYR A 158 16.75 8.17 -12.92
C TYR A 158 17.20 6.72 -13.00
N ILE A 159 16.66 5.89 -12.11
CA ILE A 159 16.84 4.44 -12.12
C ILE A 159 15.47 3.81 -12.32
N ILE A 160 15.38 2.84 -13.22
CA ILE A 160 14.16 2.08 -13.49
C ILE A 160 14.29 0.71 -12.84
N GLY A 161 13.36 0.39 -11.95
CA GLY A 161 13.16 -0.94 -11.40
C GLY A 161 11.99 -1.61 -12.11
N VAL A 162 12.16 -2.87 -12.47
CA VAL A 162 11.17 -3.64 -13.25
C VAL A 162 10.93 -4.98 -12.58
N ASP A 163 9.66 -5.32 -12.37
CA ASP A 163 9.19 -6.65 -11.97
C ASP A 163 8.38 -7.25 -13.12
N PRO A 164 8.99 -8.04 -13.99
CA PRO A 164 8.35 -8.56 -15.18
C PRO A 164 7.51 -9.82 -14.90
N TYR A 165 6.59 -10.15 -15.81
CA TYR A 165 6.06 -11.49 -15.93
C TYR A 165 6.62 -12.16 -17.20
N ASP A 166 6.94 -13.45 -17.10
CA ASP A 166 7.66 -14.16 -18.18
C ASP A 166 6.76 -15.04 -19.05
N ASN A 167 5.48 -15.21 -18.69
CA ASN A 167 4.61 -16.14 -19.39
C ASN A 167 3.26 -15.50 -19.72
N ASP A 168 3.02 -15.28 -21.00
CA ASP A 168 1.76 -14.74 -21.53
C ASP A 168 0.55 -15.62 -21.24
N GLN A 169 0.76 -16.93 -21.07
CA GLN A 169 -0.27 -17.93 -20.82
C GLN A 169 -0.34 -18.36 -19.34
N ALA A 170 0.29 -17.63 -18.42
CA ALA A 170 0.26 -17.96 -17.02
C ALA A 170 -1.17 -17.88 -16.45
N GLU A 171 -1.62 -18.95 -15.78
CA GLU A 171 -2.90 -18.99 -15.09
C GLU A 171 -2.99 -17.96 -13.95
N SER A 172 -1.86 -17.51 -13.43
CA SER A 172 -1.76 -16.59 -12.29
C SER A 172 -2.10 -15.14 -12.60
N HIS A 173 -2.25 -14.74 -13.86
CA HIS A 173 -2.48 -13.34 -14.26
C HIS A 173 -1.55 -12.33 -13.58
N SER A 174 -0.29 -12.70 -13.36
CA SER A 174 0.69 -11.81 -12.74
C SER A 174 0.79 -10.48 -13.49
N LEU A 175 0.90 -9.39 -12.73
CA LEU A 175 1.06 -8.05 -13.30
C LEU A 175 2.54 -7.77 -13.54
N TYR A 176 2.79 -6.83 -14.43
CA TYR A 176 4.07 -6.21 -14.69
C TYR A 176 4.14 -4.91 -13.90
N SER A 177 5.26 -4.64 -13.23
CA SER A 177 5.44 -3.39 -12.48
C SER A 177 6.75 -2.70 -12.88
N ILE A 178 6.64 -1.39 -13.14
CA ILE A 178 7.77 -0.52 -13.47
C ILE A 178 7.76 0.64 -12.47
N PHE A 179 8.91 0.93 -11.87
CA PHE A 179 9.10 2.06 -10.97
C PHE A 179 10.28 2.90 -11.44
N VAL A 180 10.10 4.21 -11.49
CA VAL A 180 11.15 5.17 -11.84
C VAL A 180 11.52 5.98 -10.61
N LEU A 181 12.74 5.83 -10.12
CA LEU A 181 13.28 6.54 -8.97
C LEU A 181 14.12 7.73 -9.44
N ASP A 182 13.85 8.94 -8.91
CA ASP A 182 14.72 10.10 -9.01
C ASP A 182 15.75 10.04 -7.88
N THR A 183 16.99 9.63 -8.21
CA THR A 183 18.08 9.41 -7.25
C THR A 183 18.61 10.69 -6.61
N PHE A 184 18.35 11.86 -7.22
CA PHE A 184 18.85 13.14 -6.69
C PHE A 184 18.01 13.65 -5.50
N VAL A 185 16.77 13.23 -5.43
CA VAL A 185 15.82 13.62 -4.36
C VAL A 185 15.28 12.43 -3.57
N ASP A 186 15.72 11.21 -3.93
CA ASP A 186 15.30 9.95 -3.31
C ASP A 186 13.77 9.80 -3.27
N ASN A 187 13.13 10.05 -4.42
CA ASN A 187 11.68 10.00 -4.56
C ASN A 187 11.27 9.21 -5.80
N LEU A 188 10.09 8.59 -5.73
CA LEU A 188 9.48 7.97 -6.88
C LEU A 188 9.04 9.07 -7.88
N ALA A 189 9.48 8.95 -9.13
CA ALA A 189 9.13 9.90 -10.20
C ALA A 189 7.93 9.42 -11.01
N ALA A 190 7.83 8.10 -11.26
CA ALA A 190 6.71 7.51 -11.97
C ALA A 190 6.56 6.03 -11.60
N GLU A 191 5.36 5.48 -11.80
CA GLU A 191 5.09 4.05 -11.71
C GLU A 191 4.05 3.60 -12.72
N TYR A 192 4.17 2.34 -13.12
CA TYR A 192 3.16 1.64 -13.88
C TYR A 192 2.99 0.24 -13.32
N THR A 193 1.76 -0.18 -13.12
CA THR A 193 1.42 -1.58 -12.82
C THR A 193 0.25 -1.99 -13.69
N GLY A 194 0.41 -3.10 -14.42
CA GLY A 194 -0.62 -3.60 -15.33
C GLY A 194 -0.21 -4.89 -16.00
N ARG A 195 -1.03 -5.34 -16.96
CA ARG A 195 -0.73 -6.48 -17.82
C ARG A 195 -1.04 -6.12 -19.25
N THR A 196 -0.03 -6.16 -20.08
CA THR A 196 -0.16 -6.06 -21.55
C THR A 196 -0.64 -7.40 -22.13
N ASN A 197 -1.02 -7.41 -23.39
CA ASN A 197 -1.42 -8.65 -24.06
C ASN A 197 -0.24 -9.62 -24.20
N PHE A 198 0.96 -9.09 -24.40
CA PHE A 198 2.18 -9.85 -24.53
C PHE A 198 3.28 -9.25 -23.65
N ALA A 199 4.16 -10.09 -23.10
CA ALA A 199 5.28 -9.66 -22.26
C ALA A 199 6.24 -8.71 -23.01
N ASP A 200 6.43 -8.89 -24.30
CA ASP A 200 7.27 -8.02 -25.13
C ASP A 200 6.75 -6.58 -25.16
N GLU A 201 5.42 -6.36 -25.16
CA GLU A 201 4.82 -5.02 -25.08
C GLU A 201 5.16 -4.31 -23.76
N ALA A 202 5.20 -5.07 -22.66
CA ALA A 202 5.60 -4.54 -21.36
C ALA A 202 7.09 -4.15 -21.35
N HIS A 203 7.96 -4.95 -21.99
CA HIS A 203 9.38 -4.60 -22.13
C HIS A 203 9.57 -3.35 -23.01
N ASP A 204 8.78 -3.19 -24.07
CA ASP A 204 8.80 -2.00 -24.91
C ASP A 204 8.42 -0.72 -24.15
N MET A 205 7.57 -0.84 -23.11
CA MET A 205 7.23 0.30 -22.24
C MET A 205 8.42 0.79 -21.43
N VAL A 206 9.32 -0.10 -21.01
CA VAL A 206 10.54 0.27 -20.26
C VAL A 206 11.51 1.06 -21.14
N LEU A 207 11.47 0.85 -22.45
CA LEU A 207 12.33 1.54 -23.43
C LEU A 207 11.79 2.92 -23.83
N LYS A 208 10.56 3.21 -23.51
CA LYS A 208 9.91 4.52 -23.72
C LYS A 208 10.16 5.47 -22.57
#